data_841be74072bc4fdf7cb1c740ab06c7f7
#
_entry.id   841be74072bc4fdf7cb1c740ab06c7f7
#
_cell.length_a   1.000
_cell.length_b   1.000
_cell.length_c   1.000
_cell.angle_alpha   90.00
_cell.angle_beta   90.00
_cell.angle_gamma   90.00
#
_symmetry.space_group_name_H-M   'P 1'
#
loop_
_entity.id
_entity.type
_entity.pdbx_description
1 polymer ?
#
loop_
_entity_poly.entity_id
_entity_poly.type
_entity_poly.pdbx_seq_one_letter_code
_entity_poly.pdbx_strand_id
1 'polypeptide(L)'
;DGLLTFSLQLWFAPATAFLFRIQAPVGQATTYIPSQNAGEFYSFVLATTQISIQIGQATPFNPRREIFIVFRGTVIPYGYWSLSIQPYQIDAWLPVASSTQATVEFEVPTTDLSLTIPASASNVISVGAYNGARLSVAPFSGKGSTSIQKPDLVAPGVDILAANASGGYRL
;
A
#
# COMPACT_ATOMS: atom_id res chain seq x y z
N ASP A 1 -4.59 -5.03 24.70
CA ASP A 1 -3.82 -3.77 24.57
C ASP A 1 -4.28 -3.07 23.32
N GLY A 2 -5.12 -2.03 23.49
CA GLY A 2 -5.81 -1.33 22.42
C GLY A 2 -4.93 -0.38 21.58
N LEU A 3 -3.76 -0.81 21.10
CA LEU A 3 -2.90 -0.05 20.22
C LEU A 3 -3.42 -0.15 18.79
N LEU A 4 -3.81 1.00 18.24
CA LEU A 4 -4.10 1.15 16.82
C LEU A 4 -2.77 1.21 16.06
N THR A 5 -2.70 0.51 14.94
CA THR A 5 -1.52 0.53 14.08
C THR A 5 -1.96 0.44 12.63
N PHE A 6 -1.37 1.27 11.78
CA PHE A 6 -1.42 1.10 10.32
C PHE A 6 -0.07 1.47 9.71
N SER A 7 0.16 1.06 8.48
CA SER A 7 1.39 1.37 7.76
C SER A 7 1.11 1.87 6.36
N LEU A 8 2.10 2.58 5.81
CA LEU A 8 2.11 3.09 4.45
C LEU A 8 3.44 2.72 3.82
N GLN A 9 3.41 2.14 2.64
CA GLN A 9 4.58 1.81 1.84
C GLN A 9 4.67 2.73 0.64
N LEU A 10 5.84 3.32 0.44
CA LEU A 10 6.15 4.17 -0.71
C LEU A 10 7.27 3.51 -1.51
N TRP A 11 7.06 3.36 -2.82
CA TRP A 11 8.05 2.77 -3.72
C TRP A 11 8.47 3.77 -4.80
N PHE A 12 9.77 3.91 -5.00
CA PHE A 12 10.33 4.88 -5.94
C PHE A 12 11.62 4.39 -6.59
N ALA A 13 12.01 5.00 -7.71
CA ALA A 13 13.24 4.66 -8.42
C ALA A 13 14.46 5.10 -7.59
N PRO A 14 15.54 4.30 -7.54
CA PRO A 14 16.70 4.54 -6.67
C PRO A 14 17.44 5.84 -6.99
N ALA A 15 17.42 6.28 -8.25
CA ALA A 15 18.04 7.54 -8.67
C ALA A 15 17.21 8.78 -8.30
N THR A 16 15.99 8.59 -7.77
CA THR A 16 15.09 9.67 -7.43
C THR A 16 15.43 10.23 -6.05
N ALA A 17 15.71 11.52 -6.02
CA ALA A 17 15.97 12.26 -4.80
C ALA A 17 14.82 13.23 -4.53
N PHE A 18 14.18 13.12 -3.39
CA PHE A 18 13.11 14.03 -2.98
C PHE A 18 13.11 14.24 -1.46
N LEU A 19 12.41 15.28 -1.04
CA LEU A 19 12.08 15.53 0.35
C LEU A 19 10.63 15.17 0.58
N PHE A 20 10.34 14.59 1.71
CA PHE A 20 8.97 14.32 2.13
C PHE A 20 8.74 14.71 3.59
N ARG A 21 7.51 15.01 3.93
CA ARG A 21 7.08 15.22 5.31
C ARG A 21 5.67 14.69 5.53
N ILE A 22 5.37 14.36 6.77
CA ILE A 22 4.05 13.90 7.21
C ILE A 22 3.43 14.97 8.08
N GLN A 23 2.15 15.26 7.86
CA GLN A 23 1.37 16.18 8.66
C GLN A 23 0.13 15.48 9.21
N ALA A 24 -0.08 15.64 10.51
CA ALA A 24 -1.26 15.15 11.21
C ALA A 24 -2.48 16.06 10.97
N PRO A 25 -3.71 15.54 11.15
CA PRO A 25 -4.94 16.33 11.00
C PRO A 25 -4.98 17.60 11.84
N VAL A 26 -4.29 17.61 12.97
CA VAL A 26 -4.18 18.77 13.88
C VAL A 26 -3.13 19.80 13.45
N GLY A 27 -2.53 19.64 12.27
CA GLY A 27 -1.58 20.60 11.70
C GLY A 27 -0.12 20.39 12.10
N GLN A 28 0.18 19.57 13.10
CA GLN A 28 1.57 19.22 13.43
C GLN A 28 2.21 18.41 12.30
N ALA A 29 3.47 18.68 12.01
CA ALA A 29 4.18 18.00 10.93
C ALA A 29 5.61 17.61 11.33
N THR A 30 6.15 16.58 10.67
CA THR A 30 7.58 16.28 10.75
C THR A 30 8.41 17.38 10.09
N THR A 31 9.70 17.39 10.32
CA THR A 31 10.64 18.05 9.43
C THR A 31 10.62 17.40 8.05
N TYR A 32 11.19 18.04 7.03
CA TYR A 32 11.43 17.42 5.76
C TYR A 32 12.52 16.35 5.88
N ILE A 33 12.26 15.16 5.37
CA ILE A 33 13.13 13.99 5.44
C ILE A 33 13.66 13.70 4.03
N PRO A 34 14.98 13.59 3.83
CA PRO A 34 15.54 13.23 2.54
C PRO A 34 15.34 11.75 2.21
N SER A 35 14.86 11.44 1.01
CA SER A 35 14.69 10.06 0.55
C SER A 35 16.01 9.33 0.29
N GLN A 36 17.13 10.08 0.15
CA GLN A 36 18.44 9.50 -0.11
C GLN A 36 19.07 8.79 1.09
N ASN A 37 18.62 9.06 2.29
CA ASN A 37 19.18 8.51 3.53
C ASN A 37 18.84 7.02 3.70
N ALA A 38 19.35 6.20 2.78
CA ALA A 38 19.12 4.76 2.77
C ALA A 38 19.70 4.09 4.03
N GLY A 39 18.87 3.25 4.65
CA GLY A 39 19.21 2.56 5.90
C GLY A 39 18.90 3.38 7.16
N GLU A 40 18.48 4.63 7.02
CA GLU A 40 18.13 5.48 8.15
C GLU A 40 16.73 5.17 8.69
N PHE A 41 16.61 5.38 9.99
CA PHE A 41 15.38 5.25 10.74
C PHE A 41 15.04 6.57 11.44
N TYR A 42 13.81 7.02 11.29
CA TYR A 42 13.29 8.21 11.93
C TYR A 42 12.12 7.88 12.83
N SER A 43 12.00 8.60 13.94
CA SER A 43 10.86 8.49 14.85
C SER A 43 10.37 9.89 15.23
N PHE A 44 9.06 10.08 15.14
CA PHE A 44 8.38 11.31 15.49
C PHE A 44 7.16 11.01 16.34
N VAL A 45 6.72 11.99 17.11
CA VAL A 45 5.41 11.97 17.76
C VAL A 45 4.63 13.18 17.25
N LEU A 46 3.55 12.93 16.54
CA LEU A 46 2.63 13.95 16.07
C LEU A 46 1.28 13.76 16.78
N ALA A 47 0.85 14.75 17.54
CA ALA A 47 -0.26 14.62 18.47
C ALA A 47 -0.03 13.41 19.41
N THR A 48 -0.90 12.41 19.35
CA THR A 48 -0.84 11.19 20.15
C THR A 48 -0.31 9.97 19.39
N THR A 49 0.19 10.19 18.16
CA THR A 49 0.63 9.13 17.24
C THR A 49 2.14 9.09 17.14
N GLN A 50 2.72 7.94 17.45
CA GLN A 50 4.10 7.64 17.13
C GLN A 50 4.21 7.26 15.67
N ILE A 51 5.12 7.90 14.95
CA ILE A 51 5.41 7.63 13.54
C ILE A 51 6.84 7.13 13.46
N SER A 52 6.99 5.93 12.94
CA SER A 52 8.29 5.31 12.67
C SER A 52 8.49 5.21 11.17
N ILE A 53 9.63 5.66 10.67
CA ILE A 53 9.94 5.72 9.24
C ILE A 53 11.26 5.01 9.01
N GLN A 54 11.26 4.05 8.10
CA GLN A 54 12.45 3.36 7.65
C GLN A 54 12.64 3.61 6.16
N ILE A 55 13.84 4.05 5.78
CA ILE A 55 14.22 4.24 4.38
C ILE A 55 15.05 3.03 3.94
N GLY A 56 14.46 2.18 3.10
CA GLY A 56 15.08 0.98 2.59
C GLY A 56 16.18 1.25 1.54
N GLN A 57 17.00 0.25 1.32
CA GLN A 57 18.00 0.24 0.27
C GLN A 57 17.49 -0.57 -0.93
N ALA A 58 17.90 -0.18 -2.13
CA ALA A 58 17.71 -1.03 -3.31
C ALA A 58 18.48 -2.34 -3.14
N THR A 59 17.89 -3.44 -3.61
CA THR A 59 18.53 -4.75 -3.58
C THR A 59 18.78 -5.25 -5.00
N PRO A 60 19.68 -6.25 -5.20
CA PRO A 60 19.87 -6.85 -6.51
C PRO A 60 18.59 -7.45 -7.12
N PHE A 61 17.63 -7.84 -6.28
CA PHE A 61 16.36 -8.46 -6.69
C PHE A 61 15.24 -7.43 -6.90
N ASN A 62 15.34 -6.27 -6.27
CA ASN A 62 14.41 -5.16 -6.44
C ASN A 62 15.19 -3.85 -6.51
N PRO A 63 15.34 -3.27 -7.71
CA PRO A 63 16.08 -2.02 -7.88
C PRO A 63 15.35 -0.81 -7.31
N ARG A 64 14.05 -0.92 -6.98
CA ARG A 64 13.29 0.16 -6.34
C ARG A 64 13.63 0.25 -4.86
N ARG A 65 13.47 1.44 -4.31
CA ARG A 65 13.63 1.70 -2.88
C ARG A 65 12.26 1.87 -2.24
N GLU A 66 12.18 1.45 -0.98
CA GLU A 66 10.99 1.57 -0.16
C GLU A 66 11.19 2.62 0.93
N ILE A 67 10.14 3.37 1.24
CA ILE A 67 9.98 4.05 2.52
C ILE A 67 8.81 3.37 3.22
N PHE A 68 9.10 2.75 4.36
CA PHE A 68 8.09 2.10 5.18
C PHE A 68 7.75 3.00 6.37
N ILE A 69 6.49 3.36 6.51
CA ILE A 69 6.00 4.29 7.54
C ILE A 69 4.97 3.55 8.38
N VAL A 70 5.17 3.53 9.70
CA VAL A 70 4.25 2.93 10.66
C VAL A 70 3.69 4.02 11.57
N PHE A 71 2.38 4.07 11.67
CA PHE A 71 1.63 4.91 12.59
C PHE A 71 1.12 4.04 13.74
N ARG A 72 1.39 4.45 14.97
CA ARG A 72 1.00 3.69 16.16
C ARG A 72 0.55 4.62 17.28
N GLY A 73 -0.53 4.26 17.95
CA GLY A 73 -1.03 5.01 19.10
C GLY A 73 -2.21 4.34 19.77
N THR A 74 -2.49 4.69 21.02
CA THR A 74 -3.74 4.30 21.68
C THR A 74 -4.94 5.05 21.08
N VAL A 75 -4.68 6.27 20.59
CA VAL A 75 -5.62 7.08 19.81
C VAL A 75 -4.83 7.67 18.65
N ILE A 76 -5.28 7.40 17.43
CA ILE A 76 -4.78 8.05 16.22
C ILE A 76 -5.84 9.09 15.82
N PRO A 77 -5.49 10.38 15.73
CA PRO A 77 -6.44 11.43 15.38
C PRO A 77 -7.15 11.13 14.04
N TYR A 78 -8.46 11.20 14.08
CA TYR A 78 -9.28 11.09 12.87
C TYR A 78 -9.10 12.31 11.97
N GLY A 79 -9.12 12.09 10.67
CA GLY A 79 -9.01 13.14 9.65
C GLY A 79 -7.91 12.88 8.64
N TYR A 80 -7.56 13.91 7.88
CA TYR A 80 -6.57 13.79 6.81
C TYR A 80 -5.15 13.81 7.35
N TRP A 81 -4.45 12.71 7.20
CA TRP A 81 -3.00 12.64 7.31
C TRP A 81 -2.41 12.95 5.94
N SER A 82 -1.61 14.00 5.86
CA SER A 82 -1.04 14.45 4.58
C SER A 82 0.41 14.03 4.45
N LEU A 83 0.75 13.44 3.32
CA LEU A 83 2.11 13.18 2.91
C LEU A 83 2.48 14.16 1.80
N SER A 84 3.35 15.12 2.11
CA SER A 84 3.87 16.07 1.12
C SER A 84 5.17 15.55 0.53
N ILE A 85 5.24 15.47 -0.79
CA ILE A 85 6.41 15.01 -1.54
C ILE A 85 6.68 16.02 -2.65
N GLN A 86 7.93 16.41 -2.86
CA GLN A 86 8.34 17.31 -3.95
C GLN A 86 9.44 16.66 -4.77
N PRO A 87 9.37 16.71 -6.07
CA PRO A 87 8.30 16.61 -7.08
C PRO A 87 8.43 15.30 -7.86
N TYR A 88 7.90 14.15 -7.44
CA TYR A 88 8.10 12.90 -8.18
C TYR A 88 6.90 11.97 -8.13
N GLN A 89 6.85 11.12 -9.15
CA GLN A 89 5.94 9.99 -9.18
C GLN A 89 6.46 8.89 -8.25
N ILE A 90 5.69 8.58 -7.26
CA ILE A 90 5.90 7.47 -6.34
C ILE A 90 4.64 6.61 -6.29
N ASP A 91 4.82 5.32 -6.07
CA ASP A 91 3.71 4.43 -5.80
C ASP A 91 3.53 4.31 -4.29
N ALA A 92 2.32 4.54 -3.82
CA ALA A 92 1.94 4.45 -2.42
C ALA A 92 0.94 3.31 -2.21
N TRP A 93 1.18 2.48 -1.19
CA TRP A 93 0.37 1.33 -0.87
C TRP A 93 -0.05 1.35 0.59
N LEU A 94 -1.34 1.09 0.83
CA LEU A 94 -1.85 0.75 2.14
C LEU A 94 -1.99 -0.78 2.19
N PRO A 95 -1.44 -1.46 3.20
CA PRO A 95 -1.64 -2.89 3.35
C PRO A 95 -3.11 -3.19 3.61
N VAL A 96 -3.58 -4.34 3.14
CA VAL A 96 -4.93 -4.81 3.45
C VAL A 96 -5.06 -4.94 4.97
N ALA A 97 -6.00 -4.23 5.54
CA ALA A 97 -6.25 -4.25 6.98
C ALA A 97 -6.69 -5.65 7.42
N SER A 98 -5.77 -6.41 8.00
CA SER A 98 -6.09 -7.74 8.55
C SER A 98 -6.43 -7.72 10.04
N SER A 99 -6.16 -6.62 10.74
CA SER A 99 -6.32 -6.58 12.21
C SER A 99 -6.44 -5.19 12.83
N THR A 100 -6.49 -4.13 12.04
CA THR A 100 -6.62 -2.77 12.59
C THR A 100 -8.08 -2.38 12.71
N GLN A 101 -8.46 -1.86 13.85
CA GLN A 101 -9.79 -1.28 14.09
C GLN A 101 -9.98 0.06 13.36
N ALA A 102 -8.97 0.56 12.67
CA ALA A 102 -9.02 1.81 11.92
C ALA A 102 -9.18 1.54 10.42
N THR A 103 -10.19 2.13 9.81
CA THR A 103 -10.33 2.20 8.36
C THR A 103 -9.41 3.32 7.85
N VAL A 104 -8.43 2.96 7.04
CA VAL A 104 -7.50 3.91 6.41
C VAL A 104 -7.58 3.72 4.91
N GLU A 105 -7.79 4.82 4.19
CA GLU A 105 -7.91 4.82 2.73
C GLU A 105 -7.23 6.06 2.13
N PHE A 106 -6.88 6.01 0.86
CA PHE A 106 -6.46 7.20 0.13
C PHE A 106 -7.66 8.06 -0.22
N GLU A 107 -7.53 9.37 -0.14
CA GLU A 107 -8.60 10.30 -0.54
C GLU A 107 -8.95 10.15 -2.03
N VAL A 108 -7.92 9.97 -2.87
CA VAL A 108 -8.07 9.73 -4.31
C VAL A 108 -7.24 8.50 -4.69
N PRO A 109 -7.78 7.28 -4.51
CA PRO A 109 -7.06 6.08 -4.89
C PRO A 109 -7.02 5.92 -6.41
N THR A 110 -5.93 5.35 -6.92
CA THR A 110 -5.89 4.84 -8.30
C THR A 110 -6.20 3.36 -8.34
N THR A 111 -6.86 2.91 -9.38
CA THR A 111 -7.07 1.48 -9.65
C THR A 111 -5.98 0.89 -10.54
N ASP A 112 -5.17 1.73 -11.18
CA ASP A 112 -4.06 1.30 -12.03
C ASP A 112 -2.87 0.86 -11.17
N LEU A 113 -2.11 -0.11 -11.66
CA LEU A 113 -0.96 -0.70 -10.95
C LEU A 113 -1.33 -1.29 -9.58
N SER A 114 -2.56 -1.76 -9.41
CA SER A 114 -3.05 -2.35 -8.15
C SER A 114 -2.74 -3.85 -8.00
N LEU A 115 -1.88 -4.41 -8.84
CA LEU A 115 -1.38 -5.78 -8.71
C LEU A 115 -0.42 -5.89 -7.54
N THR A 116 -0.66 -6.88 -6.69
CA THR A 116 0.22 -7.21 -5.56
C THR A 116 1.31 -8.20 -5.96
N ILE A 117 2.34 -8.34 -5.13
CA ILE A 117 3.33 -9.40 -5.27
C ILE A 117 2.70 -10.73 -4.81
N PRO A 118 2.87 -11.85 -5.56
CA PRO A 118 3.77 -12.04 -6.71
C PRO A 118 3.14 -11.76 -8.08
N ALA A 119 1.88 -11.35 -8.18
CA ALA A 119 1.15 -11.20 -9.45
C ALA A 119 1.78 -10.20 -10.44
N SER A 120 2.59 -9.27 -9.94
CA SER A 120 3.32 -8.30 -10.76
C SER A 120 4.61 -8.85 -11.38
N ALA A 121 5.07 -10.04 -11.01
CA ALA A 121 6.30 -10.63 -11.53
C ALA A 121 6.13 -11.09 -13.00
N SER A 122 7.16 -10.87 -13.83
CA SER A 122 7.12 -11.16 -15.26
C SER A 122 6.95 -12.68 -15.58
N ASN A 123 7.52 -13.54 -14.74
CA ASN A 123 7.54 -15.00 -14.96
C ASN A 123 6.43 -15.76 -14.20
N VAL A 124 5.40 -15.04 -13.78
CA VAL A 124 4.24 -15.62 -13.08
C VAL A 124 3.00 -15.38 -13.92
N ILE A 125 2.19 -16.41 -14.09
CA ILE A 125 0.86 -16.26 -14.67
C ILE A 125 -0.06 -15.67 -13.61
N SER A 126 -0.50 -14.43 -13.84
CA SER A 126 -1.45 -13.75 -12.97
C SER A 126 -2.86 -13.81 -13.55
N VAL A 127 -3.83 -14.08 -12.68
CA VAL A 127 -5.23 -14.26 -13.07
C VAL A 127 -6.06 -13.18 -12.39
N GLY A 128 -6.70 -12.34 -13.19
CA GLY A 128 -7.67 -11.37 -12.71
C GLY A 128 -9.04 -12.00 -12.46
N ALA A 129 -9.82 -11.42 -11.60
CA ALA A 129 -11.16 -11.87 -11.27
C ALA A 129 -12.24 -11.11 -12.08
N TYR A 130 -13.21 -11.83 -12.61
CA TYR A 130 -14.41 -11.21 -13.15
C TYR A 130 -15.70 -11.78 -12.54
N ASN A 131 -16.76 -11.01 -12.59
CA ASN A 131 -18.11 -11.45 -12.20
C ASN A 131 -18.79 -12.08 -13.41
N GLY A 132 -18.99 -13.40 -13.38
CA GLY A 132 -19.60 -14.14 -14.48
C GLY A 132 -21.06 -13.76 -14.75
N ALA A 133 -21.82 -13.37 -13.73
CA ALA A 133 -23.21 -12.97 -13.89
C ALA A 133 -23.37 -11.57 -14.49
N ARG A 134 -22.42 -10.67 -14.20
CA ARG A 134 -22.46 -9.27 -14.67
C ARG A 134 -21.56 -8.99 -15.86
N LEU A 135 -20.73 -9.94 -16.25
CA LEU A 135 -19.70 -9.81 -17.30
C LEU A 135 -18.82 -8.57 -17.10
N SER A 136 -18.42 -8.31 -15.87
CA SER A 136 -17.62 -7.14 -15.48
C SER A 136 -16.42 -7.57 -14.63
N VAL A 137 -15.36 -6.78 -14.67
CA VAL A 137 -14.19 -6.98 -13.79
C VAL A 137 -14.66 -6.88 -12.34
N ALA A 138 -14.22 -7.81 -11.49
CA ALA A 138 -14.53 -7.76 -10.07
C ALA A 138 -13.88 -6.51 -9.42
N PRO A 139 -14.56 -5.79 -8.53
CA PRO A 139 -14.01 -4.57 -7.92
C PRO A 139 -12.69 -4.76 -7.18
N PHE A 140 -12.47 -5.97 -6.65
CA PHE A 140 -11.25 -6.34 -5.93
C PHE A 140 -10.14 -6.89 -6.83
N SER A 141 -10.39 -7.06 -8.14
CA SER A 141 -9.37 -7.56 -9.06
C SER A 141 -8.26 -6.54 -9.26
N GLY A 142 -7.02 -6.93 -9.02
CA GLY A 142 -5.86 -6.11 -9.33
C GLY A 142 -5.76 -5.82 -10.83
N LYS A 143 -5.28 -4.63 -11.16
CA LYS A 143 -5.10 -4.14 -12.53
C LYS A 143 -3.64 -3.75 -12.76
N GLY A 144 -3.16 -4.00 -13.97
CA GLY A 144 -1.88 -3.48 -14.43
C GLY A 144 -1.98 -2.04 -14.93
N SER A 145 -1.12 -1.69 -15.85
CA SER A 145 -1.12 -0.40 -16.54
C SER A 145 -0.74 -0.60 -18.00
N THR A 146 -0.66 0.48 -18.74
CA THR A 146 -0.15 0.46 -20.11
C THR A 146 1.29 -0.06 -20.24
N SER A 147 2.09 0.08 -19.17
CA SER A 147 3.48 -0.40 -19.10
C SER A 147 3.61 -1.81 -18.50
N ILE A 148 2.62 -2.25 -17.73
CA ILE A 148 2.58 -3.59 -17.12
C ILE A 148 1.30 -4.27 -17.57
N GLN A 149 1.36 -5.02 -18.66
CA GLN A 149 0.23 -5.75 -19.24
C GLN A 149 -0.06 -7.01 -18.39
N LYS A 150 -0.68 -6.79 -17.27
CA LYS A 150 -1.15 -7.81 -16.31
C LYS A 150 -2.57 -7.44 -15.83
N PRO A 151 -3.37 -8.41 -15.41
CA PRO A 151 -3.13 -9.86 -15.36
C PRO A 151 -3.03 -10.48 -16.76
N ASP A 152 -2.42 -11.67 -16.88
CA ASP A 152 -2.23 -12.37 -18.16
C ASP A 152 -3.56 -12.89 -18.70
N LEU A 153 -4.48 -13.24 -17.82
CA LEU A 153 -5.82 -13.73 -18.16
C LEU A 153 -6.81 -13.39 -17.05
N VAL A 154 -8.09 -13.62 -17.29
CA VAL A 154 -9.15 -13.45 -16.29
C VAL A 154 -9.95 -14.73 -16.15
N ALA A 155 -10.46 -14.96 -14.93
CA ALA A 155 -11.33 -16.10 -14.62
C ALA A 155 -12.51 -15.66 -13.73
N PRO A 156 -13.63 -16.42 -13.67
CA PRO A 156 -14.68 -16.15 -12.69
C PRO A 156 -14.13 -16.16 -11.27
N GLY A 157 -14.38 -15.11 -10.49
CA GLY A 157 -13.86 -14.95 -9.13
C GLY A 157 -14.88 -14.39 -8.13
N VAL A 158 -16.13 -14.23 -8.56
CA VAL A 158 -17.22 -13.72 -7.72
C VAL A 158 -18.28 -14.81 -7.58
N ASP A 159 -18.71 -15.06 -6.34
CA ASP A 159 -19.70 -16.08 -6.00
C ASP A 159 -19.31 -17.49 -6.49
N ILE A 160 -18.05 -17.86 -6.32
CA ILE A 160 -17.50 -19.16 -6.72
C ILE A 160 -17.65 -20.15 -5.57
N LEU A 161 -18.43 -21.21 -5.82
CA LEU A 161 -18.58 -22.30 -4.88
C LEU A 161 -17.28 -23.11 -4.81
N ALA A 162 -16.64 -23.13 -3.66
CA ALA A 162 -15.37 -23.83 -3.46
C ALA A 162 -15.40 -24.72 -2.21
N ALA A 163 -14.49 -25.70 -2.16
CA ALA A 163 -14.32 -26.56 -1.00
C ALA A 163 -13.90 -25.74 0.22
N ASN A 164 -14.51 -26.02 1.37
CA ASN A 164 -14.17 -25.39 2.63
C ASN A 164 -13.23 -26.29 3.43
N ALA A 165 -12.22 -25.74 4.07
CA ALA A 165 -11.26 -26.45 4.92
C ALA A 165 -11.93 -27.23 6.08
N SER A 166 -13.08 -26.78 6.55
CA SER A 166 -13.89 -27.44 7.59
C SER A 166 -14.84 -28.54 7.04
N GLY A 167 -14.72 -28.87 5.76
CA GLY A 167 -15.61 -29.79 5.04
C GLY A 167 -16.80 -29.09 4.38
N GLY A 168 -17.35 -29.72 3.32
CA GLY A 168 -18.42 -29.16 2.51
C GLY A 168 -17.94 -28.08 1.52
N TYR A 169 -18.88 -27.24 1.09
CA TYR A 169 -18.65 -26.17 0.13
C TYR A 169 -19.09 -24.83 0.69
N ARG A 170 -18.48 -23.77 0.23
CA ARG A 170 -18.76 -22.39 0.63
C ARG A 170 -18.61 -21.46 -0.58
N LEU A 171 -19.47 -20.42 -0.66
CA LEU A 171 -19.30 -19.26 -1.52
C LEU A 171 -18.26 -18.31 -0.97
#